data_fe461ea645081f4460bcad8de4d4aac7
#
_entry.id   fe461ea645081f4460bcad8de4d4aac7
#
_cell.length_a   1.000
_cell.length_b   1.000
_cell.length_c   1.000
_cell.angle_alpha   90.00
_cell.angle_beta   90.00
_cell.angle_gamma   90.00
#
_symmetry.space_group_name_H-M   'P 1'
#
loop_
_entity.id
_entity.type
_entity.pdbx_description
1 polymer ?
#
loop_
_entity_poly.entity_id
_entity_poly.type
_entity_poly.pdbx_seq_one_letter_code
_entity_poly.pdbx_strand_id
1 'polypeptide(L)'
;MNTTRPDLRHAWYVVGVLMAVYMIGFVDRQILALLVAPVKASLGLTDVQIGVLQGFAFVMLFALLGVPMGALADRHGRRPVLMLGIAVWCLFTAACGYAGGFWSLFLFRVGVGLGEATISPCCLALIAQSFPPERRALATSVFVSSGSIGVGLAFTVGGQVVDAVAHLPELRMLGPIAGEPWRVAFVLVGLAGLVLLPFMLTIREPPPPPRSSPEGQE
;
A
#
# COMPACT_ATOMS: atom_id res chain seq x y z
N MET A 1 6.80 26.35 28.52
CA MET A 1 6.29 25.41 27.52
C MET A 1 6.75 25.90 26.15
N ASN A 2 7.85 25.34 25.64
CA ASN A 2 8.36 25.68 24.31
C ASN A 2 7.51 24.94 23.26
N THR A 3 6.46 25.58 22.79
CA THR A 3 5.74 25.12 21.60
C THR A 3 6.57 25.44 20.38
N THR A 4 7.53 24.58 20.05
CA THR A 4 8.19 24.62 18.75
C THR A 4 7.10 24.54 17.68
N ARG A 5 6.91 25.65 16.95
CA ARG A 5 5.98 25.70 15.80
C ARG A 5 6.32 24.51 14.89
N PRO A 6 5.34 23.67 14.53
CA PRO A 6 5.60 22.55 13.63
C PRO A 6 6.25 23.10 12.35
N ASP A 7 7.36 22.49 11.95
CA ASP A 7 8.02 22.86 10.72
C ASP A 7 7.10 22.46 9.54
N LEU A 8 6.35 23.43 9.04
CA LEU A 8 5.37 23.22 7.97
C LEU A 8 6.02 22.66 6.69
N ARG A 9 7.30 22.95 6.45
CA ARG A 9 8.01 22.39 5.29
C ARG A 9 8.18 20.88 5.47
N HIS A 10 8.60 20.44 6.65
CA HIS A 10 8.70 19.03 6.96
C HIS A 10 7.32 18.35 6.97
N ALA A 11 6.29 19.00 7.48
CA ALA A 11 4.92 18.46 7.46
C ALA A 11 4.41 18.21 6.03
N TRP A 12 4.64 19.15 5.09
CA TRP A 12 4.29 18.96 3.68
C TRP A 12 5.14 17.88 2.99
N TYR A 13 6.42 17.77 3.35
CA TYR A 13 7.26 16.65 2.90
C TYR A 13 6.67 15.30 3.33
N VAL A 14 6.25 15.19 4.58
CA VAL A 14 5.56 13.97 5.09
C VAL A 14 4.33 13.66 4.25
N VAL A 15 3.46 14.65 3.97
CA VAL A 15 2.30 14.46 3.09
C VAL A 15 2.73 13.94 1.72
N GLY A 16 3.77 14.52 1.10
CA GLY A 16 4.28 14.08 -0.20
C GLY A 16 4.72 12.61 -0.21
N VAL A 17 5.46 12.19 0.83
CA VAL A 17 5.87 10.77 0.96
C VAL A 17 4.66 9.87 1.17
N LEU A 18 3.72 10.25 2.03
CA LEU A 18 2.50 9.46 2.27
C LEU A 18 1.60 9.38 1.03
N MET A 19 1.54 10.45 0.21
CA MET A 19 0.86 10.44 -1.09
C MET A 19 1.49 9.41 -2.03
N ALA A 20 2.83 9.36 -2.10
CA ALA A 20 3.52 8.38 -2.92
C ALA A 20 3.22 6.94 -2.47
N VAL A 21 3.22 6.69 -1.15
CA VAL A 21 2.80 5.39 -0.56
C VAL A 21 1.38 5.03 -1.00
N TYR A 22 0.45 5.98 -0.89
CA TYR A 22 -0.96 5.76 -1.21
C TYR A 22 -1.18 5.52 -2.71
N MET A 23 -0.50 6.30 -3.58
CA MET A 23 -0.56 6.13 -5.03
C MET A 23 -0.02 4.76 -5.47
N ILE A 24 1.13 4.31 -4.93
CA ILE A 24 1.69 3.00 -5.27
C ILE A 24 0.77 1.87 -4.77
N GLY A 25 0.15 2.01 -3.61
CA GLY A 25 -0.88 1.07 -3.14
C GLY A 25 -2.07 0.98 -4.10
N PHE A 26 -2.50 2.10 -4.71
CA PHE A 26 -3.54 2.05 -5.76
C PHE A 26 -3.08 1.36 -7.03
N VAL A 27 -1.83 1.56 -7.46
CA VAL A 27 -1.26 0.83 -8.61
C VAL A 27 -1.27 -0.67 -8.34
N ASP A 28 -0.87 -1.09 -7.13
CA ASP A 28 -0.88 -2.50 -6.72
C ASP A 28 -2.30 -3.12 -6.74
N ARG A 29 -3.30 -2.39 -6.25
CA ARG A 29 -4.70 -2.85 -6.32
C ARG A 29 -5.17 -3.09 -7.74
N GLN A 30 -4.82 -2.21 -8.66
CA GLN A 30 -5.28 -2.24 -10.04
C GLN A 30 -4.49 -3.20 -10.93
N ILE A 31 -3.30 -3.63 -10.52
CA ILE A 31 -2.47 -4.50 -11.37
C ILE A 31 -3.17 -5.82 -11.70
N LEU A 32 -3.90 -6.42 -10.75
CA LEU A 32 -4.67 -7.64 -11.03
C LEU A 32 -5.80 -7.38 -12.03
N ALA A 33 -6.45 -6.20 -11.98
CA ALA A 33 -7.50 -5.83 -12.93
C ALA A 33 -6.94 -5.72 -14.37
N LEU A 34 -5.74 -5.16 -14.52
CA LEU A 34 -5.04 -5.08 -15.82
C LEU A 34 -4.60 -6.45 -16.33
N LEU A 35 -4.30 -7.37 -15.43
CA LEU A 35 -3.75 -8.70 -15.74
C LEU A 35 -4.79 -9.83 -15.71
N VAL A 36 -6.10 -9.50 -15.61
CA VAL A 36 -7.17 -10.52 -15.52
C VAL A 36 -7.07 -11.55 -16.64
N ALA A 37 -6.97 -11.10 -17.88
CA ALA A 37 -6.99 -12.00 -19.04
C ALA A 37 -5.81 -12.99 -19.04
N PRO A 38 -4.54 -12.55 -18.90
CA PRO A 38 -3.42 -13.48 -18.87
C PRO A 38 -3.39 -14.36 -17.60
N VAL A 39 -3.77 -13.84 -16.43
CA VAL A 39 -3.84 -14.63 -15.19
C VAL A 39 -4.91 -15.73 -15.28
N LYS A 40 -6.10 -15.37 -15.78
CA LYS A 40 -7.21 -16.29 -15.98
C LYS A 40 -6.82 -17.43 -16.95
N ALA A 41 -6.19 -17.09 -18.07
CA ALA A 41 -5.76 -18.06 -19.07
C ALA A 41 -4.66 -18.99 -18.54
N SER A 42 -3.65 -18.42 -17.85
CA SER A 42 -2.51 -19.17 -17.33
C SER A 42 -2.87 -20.12 -16.19
N LEU A 43 -3.71 -19.68 -15.24
CA LEU A 43 -4.07 -20.45 -14.05
C LEU A 43 -5.39 -21.22 -14.21
N GLY A 44 -6.07 -21.14 -15.37
CA GLY A 44 -7.34 -21.83 -15.61
C GLY A 44 -8.47 -21.37 -14.70
N LEU A 45 -8.52 -20.07 -14.34
CA LEU A 45 -9.47 -19.54 -13.36
C LEU A 45 -10.83 -19.24 -13.99
N THR A 46 -11.88 -19.40 -13.19
CA THR A 46 -13.24 -18.95 -13.55
C THR A 46 -13.44 -17.45 -13.26
N ASP A 47 -14.47 -16.83 -13.87
CA ASP A 47 -14.80 -15.42 -13.59
C ASP A 47 -15.19 -15.18 -12.14
N VAL A 48 -15.83 -16.16 -11.50
CA VAL A 48 -16.17 -16.12 -10.06
C VAL A 48 -14.90 -16.08 -9.21
N GLN A 49 -13.90 -16.90 -9.54
CA GLN A 49 -12.62 -16.92 -8.84
C GLN A 49 -11.87 -15.60 -9.00
N ILE A 50 -11.86 -15.02 -10.19
CA ILE A 50 -11.29 -13.70 -10.43
C ILE A 50 -12.01 -12.63 -9.60
N GLY A 51 -13.35 -12.65 -9.57
CA GLY A 51 -14.14 -11.73 -8.73
C GLY A 51 -13.82 -11.86 -7.24
N VAL A 52 -13.62 -13.09 -6.75
CA VAL A 52 -13.20 -13.34 -5.35
C VAL A 52 -11.80 -12.78 -5.09
N LEU A 53 -10.85 -12.95 -6.02
CA LEU A 53 -9.49 -12.44 -5.89
C LEU A 53 -9.41 -10.90 -5.89
N GLN A 54 -10.23 -10.24 -6.73
CA GLN A 54 -10.26 -8.78 -6.83
C GLN A 54 -11.02 -8.11 -5.70
N GLY A 55 -12.13 -8.71 -5.29
CA GLY A 55 -13.06 -8.12 -4.31
C GLY A 55 -12.87 -8.72 -2.92
N PHE A 56 -13.34 -9.94 -2.73
CA PHE A 56 -13.50 -10.54 -1.40
C PHE A 56 -12.19 -10.72 -0.64
N ALA A 57 -11.15 -11.27 -1.31
CA ALA A 57 -9.86 -11.53 -0.69
C ALA A 57 -9.20 -10.25 -0.13
N PHE A 58 -9.39 -9.14 -0.82
CA PHE A 58 -8.80 -7.87 -0.47
C PHE A 58 -9.70 -7.03 0.45
N VAL A 59 -10.95 -6.76 0.01
CA VAL A 59 -11.85 -5.79 0.67
C VAL A 59 -12.24 -6.25 2.08
N MET A 60 -12.52 -7.54 2.26
CA MET A 60 -12.91 -8.08 3.56
C MET A 60 -11.81 -7.87 4.60
N LEU A 61 -10.57 -8.20 4.25
CA LEU A 61 -9.45 -8.05 5.19
C LEU A 61 -9.08 -6.59 5.42
N PHE A 62 -9.09 -5.78 4.37
CA PHE A 62 -8.87 -4.34 4.50
C PHE A 62 -9.87 -3.69 5.47
N ALA A 63 -11.16 -4.05 5.36
CA ALA A 63 -12.21 -3.53 6.23
C ALA A 63 -12.09 -4.05 7.68
N LEU A 64 -11.86 -5.36 7.86
CA LEU A 64 -11.76 -5.98 9.19
C LEU A 64 -10.51 -5.56 9.94
N LEU A 65 -9.39 -5.38 9.24
CA LEU A 65 -8.09 -5.13 9.85
C LEU A 65 -7.77 -3.64 10.02
N GLY A 66 -8.52 -2.74 9.37
CA GLY A 66 -8.27 -1.30 9.50
C GLY A 66 -8.29 -0.81 10.94
N VAL A 67 -9.28 -1.22 11.74
CA VAL A 67 -9.38 -0.85 13.16
C VAL A 67 -8.27 -1.50 14.02
N PRO A 68 -8.02 -2.82 13.96
CA PRO A 68 -6.89 -3.45 14.64
C PRO A 68 -5.52 -2.85 14.27
N MET A 69 -5.30 -2.53 13.01
CA MET A 69 -4.04 -1.92 12.56
C MET A 69 -3.87 -0.50 13.09
N GLY A 70 -4.96 0.28 13.19
CA GLY A 70 -4.96 1.56 13.88
C GLY A 70 -4.55 1.42 15.35
N ALA A 71 -5.17 0.50 16.08
CA ALA A 71 -4.83 0.24 17.48
C ALA A 71 -3.37 -0.26 17.66
N LEU A 72 -2.87 -1.06 16.72
CA LEU A 72 -1.48 -1.50 16.71
C LEU A 72 -0.53 -0.31 16.50
N ALA A 73 -0.87 0.60 15.59
CA ALA A 73 -0.11 1.81 15.31
C ALA A 73 -0.08 2.78 16.49
N ASP A 74 -1.16 2.88 17.27
CA ASP A 74 -1.21 3.70 18.48
C ASP A 74 -0.34 3.13 19.62
N ARG A 75 -0.08 1.81 19.64
CA ARG A 75 0.76 1.15 20.65
C ARG A 75 2.25 1.14 20.30
N HIS A 76 2.59 0.93 19.03
CA HIS A 76 3.96 0.68 18.59
C HIS A 76 4.55 1.83 17.76
N GLY A 77 3.77 2.90 17.53
CA GLY A 77 4.14 4.00 16.64
C GLY A 77 3.60 3.80 15.22
N ARG A 78 3.22 4.89 14.58
CA ARG A 78 2.54 4.86 13.27
C ARG A 78 3.51 4.59 12.14
N ARG A 79 4.71 5.18 12.24
CA ARG A 79 5.77 5.00 11.24
C ARG A 79 6.25 3.54 11.14
N PRO A 80 6.68 2.85 12.23
CA PRO A 80 7.16 1.46 12.14
C PRO A 80 6.06 0.50 11.68
N VAL A 81 4.80 0.71 12.12
CA VAL A 81 3.67 -0.13 11.68
C VAL A 81 3.39 0.07 10.20
N LEU A 82 3.42 1.31 9.70
CA LEU A 82 3.27 1.60 8.27
C LEU A 82 4.41 1.00 7.44
N MET A 83 5.65 1.10 7.91
CA MET A 83 6.82 0.50 7.23
C MET A 83 6.70 -1.02 7.15
N LEU A 84 6.29 -1.67 8.24
CA LEU A 84 6.03 -3.11 8.23
C LEU A 84 4.91 -3.46 7.24
N GLY A 85 3.82 -2.68 7.24
CA GLY A 85 2.73 -2.83 6.28
C GLY A 85 3.20 -2.72 4.83
N ILE A 86 4.02 -1.71 4.51
CA ILE A 86 4.63 -1.54 3.18
C ILE A 86 5.46 -2.77 2.81
N ALA A 87 6.32 -3.24 3.69
CA ALA A 87 7.16 -4.41 3.43
C ALA A 87 6.29 -5.67 3.20
N VAL A 88 5.27 -5.89 4.05
CA VAL A 88 4.37 -7.02 3.94
C VAL A 88 3.61 -7.01 2.60
N TRP A 89 2.93 -5.89 2.26
CA TRP A 89 2.19 -5.86 1.00
C TRP A 89 3.11 -6.04 -0.21
N CYS A 90 4.28 -5.36 -0.25
CA CYS A 90 5.22 -5.46 -1.36
C CYS A 90 5.72 -6.88 -1.58
N LEU A 91 6.07 -7.59 -0.50
CA LEU A 91 6.51 -8.99 -0.56
C LEU A 91 5.39 -9.90 -1.04
N PHE A 92 4.17 -9.72 -0.55
CA PHE A 92 3.03 -10.54 -0.99
C PHE A 92 2.60 -10.21 -2.42
N THR A 93 2.71 -8.95 -2.87
CA THR A 93 2.51 -8.60 -4.28
C THR A 93 3.54 -9.28 -5.17
N ALA A 94 4.81 -9.23 -4.82
CA ALA A 94 5.85 -9.96 -5.55
C ALA A 94 5.59 -11.48 -5.53
N ALA A 95 5.14 -12.03 -4.40
CA ALA A 95 4.76 -13.45 -4.28
C ALA A 95 3.59 -13.84 -5.20
N CYS A 96 2.65 -12.92 -5.53
CA CYS A 96 1.60 -13.18 -6.51
C CYS A 96 2.17 -13.63 -7.86
N GLY A 97 3.33 -13.13 -8.26
CA GLY A 97 4.03 -13.57 -9.47
C GLY A 97 4.46 -15.05 -9.47
N TYR A 98 4.56 -15.65 -8.30
CA TYR A 98 4.92 -17.07 -8.12
C TYR A 98 3.70 -17.97 -7.91
N ALA A 99 2.48 -17.45 -8.01
CA ALA A 99 1.28 -18.22 -7.77
C ALA A 99 1.13 -19.37 -8.80
N GLY A 100 0.88 -20.58 -8.31
CA GLY A 100 0.66 -21.77 -9.13
C GLY A 100 -0.81 -22.13 -9.34
N GLY A 101 -1.76 -21.35 -8.77
CA GLY A 101 -3.19 -21.59 -8.90
C GLY A 101 -4.02 -20.64 -8.01
N PHE A 102 -5.33 -20.86 -7.98
CA PHE A 102 -6.28 -20.02 -7.25
C PHE A 102 -5.91 -19.82 -5.77
N TRP A 103 -5.68 -20.89 -5.03
CA TRP A 103 -5.46 -20.81 -3.58
C TRP A 103 -4.16 -20.10 -3.20
N SER A 104 -3.07 -20.32 -3.96
CA SER A 104 -1.82 -19.60 -3.72
C SER A 104 -1.97 -18.11 -4.02
N LEU A 105 -2.61 -17.76 -5.13
CA LEU A 105 -2.88 -16.37 -5.48
C LEU A 105 -3.82 -15.72 -4.44
N PHE A 106 -4.85 -16.44 -3.99
CA PHE A 106 -5.77 -15.96 -2.95
C PHE A 106 -5.04 -15.65 -1.64
N LEU A 107 -4.20 -16.56 -1.15
CA LEU A 107 -3.45 -16.35 0.09
C LEU A 107 -2.48 -15.16 -0.03
N PHE A 108 -1.83 -15.01 -1.18
CA PHE A 108 -0.95 -13.85 -1.40
C PHE A 108 -1.75 -12.54 -1.44
N ARG A 109 -2.91 -12.50 -2.09
CA ARG A 109 -3.80 -11.32 -2.09
C ARG A 109 -4.33 -10.98 -0.69
N VAL A 110 -4.59 -11.99 0.13
CA VAL A 110 -4.89 -11.82 1.57
C VAL A 110 -3.74 -11.12 2.28
N GLY A 111 -2.49 -11.54 2.04
CA GLY A 111 -1.30 -10.90 2.60
C GLY A 111 -1.11 -9.46 2.13
N VAL A 112 -1.40 -9.16 0.85
CA VAL A 112 -1.42 -7.78 0.32
C VAL A 112 -2.43 -6.94 1.11
N GLY A 113 -3.68 -7.41 1.26
CA GLY A 113 -4.73 -6.72 2.01
C GLY A 113 -4.35 -6.45 3.47
N LEU A 114 -3.65 -7.40 4.12
CA LEU A 114 -3.13 -7.23 5.48
C LEU A 114 -2.13 -6.06 5.57
N GLY A 115 -1.17 -6.00 4.66
CA GLY A 115 -0.17 -4.93 4.63
C GLY A 115 -0.81 -3.57 4.33
N GLU A 116 -1.67 -3.50 3.32
CA GLU A 116 -2.33 -2.25 2.92
C GLU A 116 -3.33 -1.71 3.95
N ALA A 117 -3.91 -2.56 4.81
CA ALA A 117 -4.81 -2.13 5.88
C ALA A 117 -4.14 -1.15 6.87
N THR A 118 -2.81 -1.10 6.90
CA THR A 118 -2.06 -0.14 7.73
C THR A 118 -2.02 1.27 7.15
N ILE A 119 -2.20 1.44 5.82
CA ILE A 119 -1.96 2.71 5.13
C ILE A 119 -2.88 3.82 5.66
N SER A 120 -4.19 3.63 5.53
CA SER A 120 -5.15 4.68 5.87
C SER A 120 -5.05 5.14 7.33
N PRO A 121 -5.10 4.26 8.35
CA PRO A 121 -5.04 4.70 9.74
C PRO A 121 -3.69 5.35 10.08
N CYS A 122 -2.57 4.79 9.61
CA CYS A 122 -1.25 5.36 9.91
C CYS A 122 -1.02 6.68 9.21
N CYS A 123 -1.37 6.80 7.91
CA CYS A 123 -1.18 8.04 7.17
C CYS A 123 -2.03 9.19 7.72
N LEU A 124 -3.32 8.96 7.98
CA LEU A 124 -4.18 9.99 8.53
C LEU A 124 -3.74 10.44 9.93
N ALA A 125 -3.28 9.51 10.75
CA ALA A 125 -2.77 9.82 12.07
C ALA A 125 -1.43 10.59 12.02
N LEU A 126 -0.50 10.26 11.11
CA LEU A 126 0.74 11.01 10.90
C LEU A 126 0.45 12.44 10.41
N ILE A 127 -0.50 12.61 9.49
CA ILE A 127 -0.94 13.95 9.03
C ILE A 127 -1.53 14.74 10.20
N ALA A 128 -2.43 14.14 10.98
CA ALA A 128 -3.06 14.80 12.12
C ALA A 128 -2.06 15.26 13.19
N GLN A 129 -0.94 14.55 13.34
CA GLN A 129 0.15 14.95 14.26
C GLN A 129 1.08 16.00 13.69
N SER A 130 1.26 16.02 12.35
CA SER A 130 2.21 16.91 11.68
C SER A 130 1.64 18.32 11.47
N PHE A 131 0.33 18.49 11.49
CA PHE A 131 -0.34 19.78 11.20
C PHE A 131 -1.15 20.32 12.38
N PRO A 132 -1.16 21.64 12.56
CA PRO A 132 -2.08 22.30 13.49
C PRO A 132 -3.55 22.10 13.05
N PRO A 133 -4.53 22.14 13.96
CA PRO A 133 -5.94 21.82 13.68
C PRO A 133 -6.51 22.53 12.44
N GLU A 134 -6.15 23.80 12.24
CA GLU A 134 -6.67 24.65 11.17
C GLU A 134 -6.25 24.19 9.76
N ARG A 135 -5.14 23.44 9.66
CA ARG A 135 -4.58 22.97 8.38
C ARG A 135 -4.74 21.48 8.12
N ARG A 136 -5.22 20.72 9.11
CA ARG A 136 -5.39 19.26 9.00
C ARG A 136 -6.33 18.87 7.87
N ALA A 137 -7.47 19.56 7.75
CA ALA A 137 -8.45 19.29 6.71
C ALA A 137 -7.83 19.43 5.31
N LEU A 138 -7.07 20.51 5.07
CA LEU A 138 -6.39 20.73 3.80
C LEU A 138 -5.36 19.63 3.51
N ALA A 139 -4.49 19.31 4.48
CA ALA A 139 -3.46 18.28 4.32
C ALA A 139 -4.09 16.89 4.05
N THR A 140 -5.16 16.56 4.76
CA THR A 140 -5.93 15.32 4.54
C THR A 140 -6.59 15.27 3.17
N SER A 141 -7.18 16.37 2.70
CA SER A 141 -7.79 16.45 1.37
C SER A 141 -6.77 16.25 0.26
N VAL A 142 -5.60 16.89 0.38
CA VAL A 142 -4.48 16.72 -0.54
C VAL A 142 -3.99 15.26 -0.54
N PHE A 143 -3.85 14.63 0.63
CA PHE A 143 -3.50 13.22 0.72
C PHE A 143 -4.55 12.31 0.06
N VAL A 144 -5.83 12.49 0.36
CA VAL A 144 -6.91 11.65 -0.18
C VAL A 144 -7.04 11.80 -1.70
N SER A 145 -6.79 13.00 -2.26
CA SER A 145 -6.82 13.23 -3.72
C SER A 145 -5.77 12.39 -4.46
N SER A 146 -4.70 11.97 -3.79
CA SER A 146 -3.68 11.10 -4.37
C SER A 146 -4.21 9.70 -4.74
N GLY A 147 -5.33 9.26 -4.14
CA GLY A 147 -6.00 8.04 -4.52
C GLY A 147 -6.52 8.08 -5.97
N SER A 148 -7.17 9.18 -6.36
CA SER A 148 -7.66 9.36 -7.74
C SER A 148 -6.50 9.46 -8.73
N ILE A 149 -5.41 10.14 -8.37
CA ILE A 149 -4.18 10.21 -9.17
C ILE A 149 -3.58 8.81 -9.29
N GLY A 150 -3.55 8.04 -8.19
CA GLY A 150 -3.03 6.67 -8.15
C GLY A 150 -3.80 5.72 -9.09
N VAL A 151 -5.13 5.83 -9.16
CA VAL A 151 -5.94 5.07 -10.12
C VAL A 151 -5.56 5.43 -11.57
N GLY A 152 -5.45 6.71 -11.89
CA GLY A 152 -5.01 7.16 -13.22
C GLY A 152 -3.61 6.64 -13.59
N LEU A 153 -2.67 6.72 -12.64
CA LEU A 153 -1.31 6.17 -12.81
C LEU A 153 -1.32 4.65 -12.98
N ALA A 154 -2.19 3.94 -12.28
CA ALA A 154 -2.29 2.48 -12.40
C ALA A 154 -2.63 2.05 -13.82
N PHE A 155 -3.56 2.72 -14.48
CA PHE A 155 -3.93 2.40 -15.86
C PHE A 155 -2.87 2.84 -16.88
N THR A 156 -2.24 3.99 -16.68
CA THR A 156 -1.22 4.50 -17.62
C THR A 156 0.11 3.78 -17.44
N VAL A 157 0.66 3.78 -16.23
CA VAL A 157 1.97 3.16 -15.94
C VAL A 157 1.85 1.64 -15.87
N GLY A 158 0.81 1.11 -15.27
CA GLY A 158 0.57 -0.33 -15.20
C GLY A 158 0.41 -0.95 -16.59
N GLY A 159 -0.32 -0.29 -17.50
CA GLY A 159 -0.42 -0.70 -18.90
C GLY A 159 0.94 -0.73 -19.60
N GLN A 160 1.76 0.33 -19.41
CA GLN A 160 3.11 0.38 -19.97
C GLN A 160 4.04 -0.68 -19.40
N VAL A 161 3.95 -0.99 -18.10
CA VAL A 161 4.73 -2.07 -17.47
C VAL A 161 4.35 -3.42 -18.09
N VAL A 162 3.06 -3.69 -18.25
CA VAL A 162 2.57 -4.94 -18.87
C VAL A 162 3.07 -5.06 -20.32
N ASP A 163 3.00 -3.97 -21.08
CA ASP A 163 3.45 -3.93 -22.47
C ASP A 163 4.97 -4.09 -22.58
N ALA A 164 5.75 -3.35 -21.76
CA ALA A 164 7.20 -3.44 -21.70
C ALA A 164 7.66 -4.87 -21.38
N VAL A 165 7.04 -5.51 -20.37
CA VAL A 165 7.37 -6.89 -19.98
C VAL A 165 7.07 -7.88 -21.11
N ALA A 166 6.00 -7.65 -21.88
CA ALA A 166 5.66 -8.50 -23.02
C ALA A 166 6.70 -8.41 -24.16
N HIS A 167 7.35 -7.25 -24.35
CA HIS A 167 8.27 -6.98 -25.45
C HIS A 167 9.76 -7.09 -25.08
N LEU A 168 10.13 -7.20 -23.80
CA LEU A 168 11.53 -7.31 -23.35
C LEU A 168 11.92 -8.76 -23.10
N PRO A 169 12.60 -9.44 -24.07
CA PRO A 169 13.03 -10.83 -23.92
C PRO A 169 14.05 -11.02 -22.78
N GLU A 170 14.77 -9.97 -22.40
CA GLU A 170 15.76 -9.97 -21.32
C GLU A 170 15.10 -10.17 -19.93
N LEU A 171 13.88 -9.71 -19.75
CA LEU A 171 13.10 -9.96 -18.53
C LEU A 171 12.65 -11.43 -18.40
N ARG A 172 12.71 -12.19 -19.49
CA ARG A 172 12.48 -13.63 -19.48
C ARG A 172 13.60 -14.42 -18.79
N MET A 173 14.74 -13.79 -18.49
CA MET A 173 15.86 -14.42 -17.77
C MET A 173 15.66 -14.50 -16.25
N LEU A 174 14.58 -13.96 -15.69
CA LEU A 174 14.29 -13.96 -14.25
C LEU A 174 13.82 -15.32 -13.70
N GLY A 175 14.18 -16.42 -14.31
CA GLY A 175 13.95 -17.79 -13.82
C GLY A 175 12.55 -18.34 -14.17
N PRO A 176 11.94 -19.20 -13.35
CA PRO A 176 10.69 -19.91 -13.65
C PRO A 176 9.48 -18.99 -13.88
N ILE A 177 9.61 -17.70 -13.61
CA ILE A 177 8.62 -16.65 -13.86
C ILE A 177 8.66 -16.16 -15.31
N ALA A 178 9.73 -16.45 -16.02
CA ALA A 178 10.10 -15.89 -17.31
C ALA A 178 9.15 -16.24 -18.49
N GLY A 179 8.35 -17.28 -18.34
CA GLY A 179 7.41 -17.72 -19.38
C GLY A 179 6.15 -16.87 -19.52
N GLU A 180 5.79 -16.09 -18.48
CA GLU A 180 4.49 -15.42 -18.40
C GLU A 180 4.65 -13.95 -17.95
N PRO A 181 4.42 -12.99 -18.85
CA PRO A 181 4.61 -11.55 -18.57
C PRO A 181 3.90 -11.04 -17.33
N TRP A 182 2.72 -11.55 -17.02
CA TRP A 182 1.94 -11.13 -15.85
C TRP A 182 2.66 -11.42 -14.52
N ARG A 183 3.44 -12.49 -14.44
CA ARG A 183 4.22 -12.85 -13.25
C ARG A 183 5.29 -11.81 -12.96
N VAL A 184 6.02 -11.42 -14.01
CA VAL A 184 7.06 -10.38 -13.93
C VAL A 184 6.46 -9.04 -13.53
N ALA A 185 5.28 -8.68 -14.05
CA ALA A 185 4.58 -7.45 -13.68
C ALA A 185 4.28 -7.39 -12.17
N PHE A 186 3.79 -8.49 -11.57
CA PHE A 186 3.56 -8.55 -10.11
C PHE A 186 4.86 -8.37 -9.32
N VAL A 187 5.94 -9.02 -9.74
CA VAL A 187 7.25 -8.88 -9.06
C VAL A 187 7.76 -7.45 -9.15
N LEU A 188 7.71 -6.83 -10.33
CA LEU A 188 8.17 -5.45 -10.53
C LEU A 188 7.36 -4.44 -9.70
N VAL A 189 6.03 -4.57 -9.70
CA VAL A 189 5.16 -3.67 -8.91
C VAL A 189 5.41 -3.85 -7.41
N GLY A 190 5.52 -5.11 -6.93
CA GLY A 190 5.83 -5.37 -5.54
C GLY A 190 7.18 -4.80 -5.12
N LEU A 191 8.23 -4.99 -5.92
CA LEU A 191 9.56 -4.46 -5.62
C LEU A 191 9.61 -2.93 -5.69
N ALA A 192 8.86 -2.30 -6.61
CA ALA A 192 8.80 -0.85 -6.73
C ALA A 192 8.30 -0.18 -5.44
N GLY A 193 7.36 -0.80 -4.73
CA GLY A 193 6.87 -0.29 -3.45
C GLY A 193 7.92 -0.26 -2.35
N LEU A 194 8.91 -1.17 -2.36
CA LEU A 194 9.99 -1.18 -1.37
C LEU A 194 10.89 0.05 -1.43
N VAL A 195 10.95 0.73 -2.60
CA VAL A 195 11.70 1.99 -2.77
C VAL A 195 11.18 3.10 -1.84
N LEU A 196 9.95 2.97 -1.35
CA LEU A 196 9.38 3.94 -0.41
C LEU A 196 9.92 3.80 1.02
N LEU A 197 10.44 2.63 1.41
CA LEU A 197 10.92 2.39 2.78
C LEU A 197 12.03 3.35 3.24
N PRO A 198 13.07 3.66 2.44
CA PRO A 198 14.07 4.65 2.80
C PRO A 198 13.48 6.04 3.06
N PHE A 199 12.49 6.46 2.25
CA PHE A 199 11.81 7.75 2.45
C PHE A 199 10.99 7.77 3.75
N MET A 200 10.39 6.65 4.13
CA MET A 200 9.72 6.52 5.42
C MET A 200 10.68 6.70 6.60
N LEU A 201 11.96 6.32 6.45
CA LEU A 201 12.97 6.52 7.50
C LEU A 201 13.26 8.00 7.78
N THR A 202 13.04 8.89 6.83
CA THR A 202 13.25 10.33 6.99
C THR A 202 12.09 11.05 7.69
N ILE A 203 10.93 10.41 7.83
CA ILE A 203 9.78 10.96 8.55
C ILE A 203 10.06 10.94 10.05
N ARG A 204 9.97 12.11 10.68
CA ARG A 204 10.06 12.24 12.13
C ARG A 204 8.66 12.08 12.73
N GLU A 205 8.47 11.04 13.52
CA GLU A 205 7.23 10.85 14.27
C GLU A 205 7.31 11.65 15.57
N PRO A 206 6.37 12.58 15.83
CA PRO A 206 6.30 13.24 17.12
C PRO A 206 6.02 12.21 18.23
N PRO A 207 6.54 12.41 19.44
CA PRO A 207 6.25 11.50 20.55
C PRO A 207 4.74 11.41 20.76
N PRO A 208 4.20 10.22 21.12
CA PRO A 208 2.78 10.07 21.41
C PRO A 208 2.38 11.00 22.53
N PRO A 209 1.16 11.58 22.49
CA PRO A 209 0.67 12.42 23.58
C PRO A 209 0.68 11.60 24.88
N PRO A 210 1.00 12.24 26.03
CA PRO A 210 0.98 11.56 27.31
C PRO A 210 -0.42 10.94 27.51
N ARG A 211 -0.44 9.66 27.87
CA ARG A 211 -1.69 8.97 28.20
C ARG A 211 -2.32 9.76 29.34
N SER A 212 -3.53 10.29 29.14
CA SER A 212 -4.33 10.81 30.23
C SER A 212 -4.52 9.70 31.25
N SER A 213 -3.94 9.88 32.43
CA SER A 213 -4.15 8.99 33.57
C SER A 213 -5.65 8.93 33.87
N PRO A 214 -6.22 7.77 34.23
CA PRO A 214 -7.63 7.66 34.57
C PRO A 214 -7.98 8.35 35.89
N GLU A 215 -7.05 9.07 36.52
CA GLU A 215 -7.24 9.81 37.78
C GLU A 215 -7.90 11.15 37.48
N GLY A 216 -9.23 11.19 37.49
CA GLY A 216 -10.01 12.42 37.37
C GLY A 216 -11.50 12.24 37.06
N GLN A 217 -12.04 11.04 37.25
CA GLN A 217 -13.50 10.83 37.28
C GLN A 217 -13.88 10.18 38.62
N GLU A 218 -13.77 10.98 39.67
CA GLU A 218 -14.55 10.82 40.91
C GLU A 218 -15.47 12.02 41.08
#